data_a353c95e4d30029341ad998f752b8a27
#
_entry.id   a353c95e4d30029341ad998f752b8a27
#
_cell.length_a   1.000
_cell.length_b   1.000
_cell.length_c   1.000
_cell.angle_alpha   90.00
_cell.angle_beta   90.00
_cell.angle_gamma   90.00
#
_symmetry.space_group_name_H-M   'P 1'
#
loop_
_entity.id
_entity.type
_entity.pdbx_description
1 polymer ?
#
loop_
_entity_poly.entity_id
_entity_poly.type
_entity_poly.pdbx_seq_one_letter_code
_entity_poly.pdbx_strand_id
1 'polypeptide(L)'
;MNEAIEKRISHRCFSKEPVRASDVLQIKKWTAEVNEESGLDIEYLADGSEAFNGIKKSYGMFSNVRSMLVMKGFSDDETLDVKIGYYGEDLVLKMTQLNLGTCWVGGTYDSSSFSVPDGEALVCVIVFGNIRKTIKDVLIRAVIRSKNRKSIEERTVADAKLPEEVINGMEAVRLAPSAVNRQAPTLRYAHGQISMDGDASFKFNLVDLGIAMRHFEIGAGAGNFELKNGGLWTK
;
A
#
# COMPACT_ATOMS: atom_id res chain seq x y z
N MET A 1 12.12 -4.51 -14.27
CA MET A 1 11.07 -4.17 -13.26
C MET A 1 11.07 -5.24 -12.17
N ASN A 2 10.71 -4.92 -10.93
CA ASN A 2 10.69 -5.88 -9.82
C ASN A 2 9.51 -6.86 -9.99
N GLU A 3 9.79 -8.17 -9.95
CA GLU A 3 8.79 -9.23 -10.15
C GLU A 3 7.60 -9.15 -9.16
N ALA A 4 7.84 -8.66 -7.94
CA ALA A 4 6.78 -8.49 -6.95
C ALA A 4 5.78 -7.40 -7.37
N ILE A 5 6.23 -6.30 -7.99
CA ILE A 5 5.36 -5.24 -8.51
C ILE A 5 4.43 -5.78 -9.59
N GLU A 6 4.96 -6.64 -10.49
CA GLU A 6 4.16 -7.22 -11.58
C GLU A 6 3.16 -8.26 -11.07
N LYS A 7 3.54 -9.06 -10.07
CA LYS A 7 2.70 -10.12 -9.50
C LYS A 7 1.65 -9.61 -8.51
N ARG A 8 1.92 -8.50 -7.82
CA ARG A 8 1.05 -7.97 -6.79
C ARG A 8 -0.33 -7.61 -7.33
N ILE A 9 -1.34 -8.22 -6.78
CA ILE A 9 -2.75 -7.85 -6.97
C ILE A 9 -3.46 -7.86 -5.62
N SER A 10 -4.55 -7.09 -5.49
CA SER A 10 -5.37 -7.11 -4.26
C SER A 10 -6.19 -8.40 -4.19
N HIS A 11 -5.91 -9.22 -3.19
CA HIS A 11 -6.63 -10.45 -2.87
C HIS A 11 -7.58 -10.22 -1.70
N ARG A 12 -8.84 -10.61 -1.84
CA ARG A 12 -9.88 -10.47 -0.81
C ARG A 12 -10.44 -11.81 -0.34
N CYS A 13 -10.05 -12.89 -1.01
CA CYS A 13 -10.46 -14.25 -0.67
C CYS A 13 -9.21 -15.06 -0.32
N PHE A 14 -9.14 -15.51 0.92
CA PHE A 14 -8.01 -16.27 1.44
C PHE A 14 -8.38 -17.74 1.69
N SER A 15 -7.37 -18.61 1.75
CA SER A 15 -7.52 -19.98 2.24
C SER A 15 -7.84 -19.97 3.73
N LYS A 16 -8.43 -21.05 4.22
CA LYS A 16 -8.56 -21.30 5.67
C LYS A 16 -7.25 -21.76 6.31
N GLU A 17 -6.31 -22.23 5.48
CA GLU A 17 -4.99 -22.65 5.94
C GLU A 17 -4.21 -21.48 6.51
N PRO A 18 -3.60 -21.63 7.69
CA PRO A 18 -2.78 -20.56 8.27
C PRO A 18 -1.55 -20.27 7.40
N VAL A 19 -1.03 -19.06 7.50
CA VAL A 19 0.27 -18.71 6.94
C VAL A 19 1.35 -19.55 7.63
N ARG A 20 2.34 -20.01 6.88
CA ARG A 20 3.43 -20.83 7.44
C ARG A 20 4.16 -20.09 8.57
N ALA A 21 4.51 -20.82 9.63
CA ALA A 21 5.15 -20.22 10.80
C ALA A 21 6.47 -19.50 10.47
N SER A 22 7.25 -20.01 9.51
CA SER A 22 8.47 -19.36 9.01
C SER A 22 8.17 -18.00 8.37
N ASP A 23 7.11 -17.90 7.57
CA ASP A 23 6.72 -16.66 6.90
C ASP A 23 6.18 -15.63 7.91
N VAL A 24 5.43 -16.10 8.92
CA VAL A 24 4.97 -15.26 10.03
C VAL A 24 6.14 -14.66 10.80
N LEU A 25 7.15 -15.46 11.13
CA LEU A 25 8.37 -14.98 11.81
C LEU A 25 9.09 -13.93 10.97
N GLN A 26 9.19 -14.16 9.66
CA GLN A 26 9.85 -13.23 8.75
C GLN A 26 9.06 -11.92 8.62
N ILE A 27 7.72 -11.98 8.52
CA ILE A 27 6.86 -10.79 8.46
C ILE A 27 6.99 -9.97 9.75
N LYS A 28 6.95 -10.62 10.93
CA LYS A 28 7.15 -9.93 12.21
C LYS A 28 8.51 -9.24 12.30
N LYS A 29 9.57 -9.89 11.80
CA LYS A 29 10.91 -9.30 11.75
C LYS A 29 10.91 -8.04 10.87
N TRP A 30 10.39 -8.12 9.63
CA TRP A 30 10.30 -6.97 8.74
C TRP A 30 9.45 -5.83 9.33
N THR A 31 8.35 -6.17 10.01
CA THR A 31 7.50 -5.17 10.68
C THR A 31 8.27 -4.45 11.79
N ALA A 32 9.06 -5.18 12.59
CA ALA A 32 9.88 -4.57 13.64
C ALA A 32 10.99 -3.66 13.06
N GLU A 33 11.66 -4.10 12.00
CA GLU A 33 12.67 -3.30 11.27
C GLU A 33 12.06 -2.01 10.73
N VAL A 34 10.86 -2.09 10.12
CA VAL A 34 10.13 -0.93 9.62
C VAL A 34 9.75 0.03 10.77
N ASN A 35 9.23 -0.47 11.88
CA ASN A 35 8.86 0.36 13.02
C ASN A 35 10.07 1.10 13.60
N GLU A 36 11.22 0.41 13.72
CA GLU A 36 12.47 1.02 14.19
C GLU A 36 12.97 2.12 13.24
N GLU A 37 12.90 1.91 11.93
CA GLU A 37 13.36 2.85 10.91
C GLU A 37 12.45 4.06 10.77
N SER A 38 11.13 3.84 10.77
CA SER A 38 10.14 4.85 10.40
C SER A 38 9.53 5.62 11.57
N GLY A 39 9.61 5.06 12.79
CA GLY A 39 8.86 5.56 13.95
C GLY A 39 7.36 5.23 13.90
N LEU A 40 6.91 4.33 13.02
CA LEU A 40 5.54 3.83 12.98
C LEU A 40 5.29 2.79 14.09
N ASP A 41 4.01 2.55 14.41
CA ASP A 41 3.56 1.45 15.27
C ASP A 41 2.70 0.46 14.46
N ILE A 42 3.33 -0.25 13.54
CA ILE A 42 2.68 -1.30 12.76
C ILE A 42 2.59 -2.55 13.63
N GLU A 43 1.37 -3.06 13.83
CA GLU A 43 1.11 -4.24 14.62
C GLU A 43 0.72 -5.45 13.76
N TYR A 44 1.37 -6.59 13.99
CA TYR A 44 0.96 -7.86 13.40
C TYR A 44 -0.13 -8.51 14.25
N LEU A 45 -1.30 -8.78 13.65
CA LEU A 45 -2.35 -9.60 14.25
C LEU A 45 -2.46 -10.95 13.55
N ALA A 46 -2.42 -12.03 14.34
CA ALA A 46 -2.59 -13.39 13.82
C ALA A 46 -4.04 -13.67 13.39
N ASP A 47 -4.99 -13.10 14.11
CA ASP A 47 -6.42 -13.17 13.81
C ASP A 47 -7.12 -11.87 14.18
N GLY A 48 -7.43 -11.05 13.19
CA GLY A 48 -8.25 -9.83 13.30
C GLY A 48 -9.58 -10.02 12.55
N SER A 49 -10.05 -11.25 12.39
CA SER A 49 -11.27 -11.57 11.64
C SER A 49 -12.54 -10.88 12.18
N GLU A 50 -12.59 -10.59 13.47
CA GLU A 50 -13.72 -9.88 14.09
C GLU A 50 -14.00 -8.53 13.44
N ALA A 51 -12.95 -7.80 13.03
CA ALA A 51 -13.10 -6.51 12.35
C ALA A 51 -13.84 -6.63 11.00
N PHE A 52 -13.92 -7.83 10.43
CA PHE A 52 -14.57 -8.11 9.14
C PHE A 52 -15.89 -8.85 9.29
N ASN A 53 -16.32 -9.16 10.52
CA ASN A 53 -17.58 -9.83 10.79
C ASN A 53 -18.77 -8.89 10.52
N GLY A 54 -19.71 -9.39 9.71
CA GLY A 54 -20.93 -8.68 9.35
C GLY A 54 -20.92 -8.06 7.94
N ILE A 55 -22.01 -8.29 7.21
CA ILE A 55 -22.19 -7.82 5.83
C ILE A 55 -22.14 -6.28 5.74
N LYS A 56 -22.61 -5.59 6.78
CA LYS A 56 -22.65 -4.11 6.81
C LYS A 56 -21.26 -3.47 6.81
N LYS A 57 -20.24 -4.11 7.39
CA LYS A 57 -18.88 -3.53 7.57
C LYS A 57 -17.94 -3.89 6.43
N SER A 58 -17.95 -5.15 5.97
CA SER A 58 -17.09 -5.61 4.87
C SER A 58 -17.75 -5.58 3.48
N TYR A 59 -19.03 -5.16 3.41
CA TYR A 59 -19.85 -5.24 2.19
C TYR A 59 -19.79 -6.60 1.50
N GLY A 60 -19.53 -7.66 2.27
CA GLY A 60 -19.37 -9.02 1.76
C GLY A 60 -18.17 -9.21 0.80
N MET A 61 -17.27 -8.23 0.69
CA MET A 61 -16.14 -8.30 -0.26
C MET A 61 -15.05 -9.28 0.17
N PHE A 62 -14.90 -9.52 1.47
CA PHE A 62 -13.83 -10.34 2.03
C PHE A 62 -14.31 -11.77 2.39
N SER A 63 -13.37 -12.72 2.37
CA SER A 63 -13.62 -14.11 2.80
C SER A 63 -12.36 -14.70 3.45
N ASN A 64 -12.54 -15.29 4.65
CA ASN A 64 -11.49 -15.92 5.44
C ASN A 64 -10.31 -14.97 5.74
N VAL A 65 -10.58 -13.70 6.01
CA VAL A 65 -9.57 -12.78 6.55
C VAL A 65 -9.22 -13.25 7.96
N ARG A 66 -7.93 -13.36 8.25
CA ARG A 66 -7.40 -13.65 9.59
C ARG A 66 -6.20 -12.76 9.89
N SER A 67 -5.09 -12.99 9.24
CA SER A 67 -3.85 -12.25 9.52
C SER A 67 -3.86 -10.87 8.87
N MET A 68 -3.35 -9.90 9.60
CA MET A 68 -3.23 -8.54 9.11
C MET A 68 -2.12 -7.75 9.78
N LEU A 69 -1.74 -6.65 9.14
CA LEU A 69 -0.97 -5.58 9.73
C LEU A 69 -1.92 -4.42 10.02
N VAL A 70 -1.91 -3.94 11.25
CA VAL A 70 -2.65 -2.75 11.70
C VAL A 70 -1.71 -1.57 11.56
N MET A 71 -2.03 -0.64 10.69
CA MET A 71 -1.14 0.45 10.28
C MET A 71 -1.43 1.68 11.13
N LYS A 72 -0.57 1.93 12.13
CA LYS A 72 -0.71 2.99 13.14
C LYS A 72 0.59 3.81 13.23
N GLY A 73 0.49 4.96 13.89
CA GLY A 73 1.61 5.80 14.27
C GLY A 73 1.13 7.06 14.99
N PHE A 74 2.04 7.95 15.35
CA PHE A 74 1.72 9.17 16.09
C PHE A 74 0.78 10.08 15.29
N SER A 75 -0.30 10.52 15.93
CA SER A 75 -1.35 11.31 15.27
C SER A 75 -0.93 12.75 14.96
N ASP A 76 0.14 13.25 15.58
CA ASP A 76 0.76 14.56 15.33
C ASP A 76 1.86 14.52 14.26
N ASP A 77 2.20 13.35 13.72
CA ASP A 77 3.10 13.23 12.57
C ASP A 77 2.37 13.61 11.27
N GLU A 78 2.61 14.81 10.76
CA GLU A 78 2.03 15.29 9.49
C GLU A 78 2.39 14.41 8.28
N THR A 79 3.41 13.56 8.40
CA THR A 79 3.86 12.63 7.34
C THR A 79 3.33 11.21 7.52
N LEU A 80 2.54 10.95 8.56
CA LEU A 80 2.06 9.62 8.94
C LEU A 80 1.47 8.84 7.76
N ASP A 81 0.53 9.43 7.03
CA ASP A 81 -0.17 8.76 5.92
C ASP A 81 0.80 8.38 4.80
N VAL A 82 1.76 9.26 4.47
CA VAL A 82 2.78 9.00 3.43
C VAL A 82 3.73 7.88 3.88
N LYS A 83 4.20 7.92 5.14
CA LYS A 83 5.04 6.86 5.72
C LYS A 83 4.30 5.52 5.73
N ILE A 84 3.04 5.50 6.17
CA ILE A 84 2.20 4.29 6.16
C ILE A 84 2.13 3.70 4.75
N GLY A 85 1.90 4.53 3.73
CA GLY A 85 1.87 4.10 2.33
C GLY A 85 3.20 3.52 1.87
N TYR A 86 4.29 4.22 2.14
CA TYR A 86 5.63 3.86 1.69
C TYR A 86 6.13 2.55 2.31
N TYR A 87 6.18 2.50 3.63
CA TYR A 87 6.67 1.33 4.36
C TYR A 87 5.70 0.14 4.31
N GLY A 88 4.40 0.43 4.31
CA GLY A 88 3.38 -0.62 4.16
C GLY A 88 3.45 -1.29 2.79
N GLU A 89 3.74 -0.56 1.71
CA GLU A 89 3.89 -1.17 0.38
C GLU A 89 5.18 -1.99 0.29
N ASP A 90 6.26 -1.58 0.95
CA ASP A 90 7.46 -2.40 1.05
C ASP A 90 7.15 -3.77 1.68
N LEU A 91 6.37 -3.79 2.77
CA LEU A 91 5.90 -5.03 3.40
C LEU A 91 4.98 -5.83 2.47
N VAL A 92 4.07 -5.18 1.75
CA VAL A 92 3.19 -5.82 0.76
C VAL A 92 3.99 -6.51 -0.35
N LEU A 93 5.00 -5.86 -0.89
CA LEU A 93 5.85 -6.42 -1.93
C LEU A 93 6.69 -7.60 -1.40
N LYS A 94 7.24 -7.50 -0.20
CA LYS A 94 7.95 -8.61 0.50
C LYS A 94 7.01 -9.81 0.73
N MET A 95 5.78 -9.58 1.19
CA MET A 95 4.78 -10.65 1.34
C MET A 95 4.37 -11.27 -0.01
N THR A 96 4.32 -10.46 -1.08
CA THR A 96 4.08 -10.96 -2.45
C THR A 96 5.19 -11.91 -2.91
N GLN A 97 6.46 -11.65 -2.56
CA GLN A 97 7.59 -12.55 -2.83
C GLN A 97 7.45 -13.90 -2.10
N LEU A 98 6.81 -13.91 -0.94
CA LEU A 98 6.44 -15.15 -0.22
C LEU A 98 5.22 -15.87 -0.82
N ASN A 99 4.69 -15.38 -1.95
CA ASN A 99 3.46 -15.84 -2.60
C ASN A 99 2.20 -15.69 -1.72
N LEU A 100 2.19 -14.77 -0.78
CA LEU A 100 1.00 -14.42 -0.01
C LEU A 100 0.13 -13.42 -0.79
N GLY A 101 -1.18 -13.57 -0.68
CA GLY A 101 -2.13 -12.57 -1.12
C GLY A 101 -2.24 -11.45 -0.11
N THR A 102 -2.34 -10.20 -0.59
CA THR A 102 -2.46 -9.01 0.25
C THR A 102 -3.59 -8.10 -0.24
N CYS A 103 -4.15 -7.28 0.65
CA CYS A 103 -5.06 -6.20 0.26
C CYS A 103 -5.00 -5.05 1.27
N TRP A 104 -4.80 -3.84 0.78
CA TRP A 104 -5.01 -2.61 1.52
C TRP A 104 -6.50 -2.41 1.81
N VAL A 105 -6.87 -2.08 3.05
CA VAL A 105 -8.25 -1.86 3.48
C VAL A 105 -8.33 -0.60 4.32
N GLY A 106 -8.93 0.46 3.74
CA GLY A 106 -8.99 1.79 4.37
C GLY A 106 -10.26 2.05 5.21
N GLY A 107 -11.40 1.41 4.90
CA GLY A 107 -12.66 1.78 5.55
C GLY A 107 -13.74 0.70 5.57
N THR A 108 -13.44 -0.50 5.10
CA THR A 108 -14.43 -1.61 5.04
C THR A 108 -14.18 -2.64 6.15
N TYR A 109 -13.90 -2.16 7.35
CA TYR A 109 -13.70 -2.95 8.57
C TYR A 109 -14.20 -2.19 9.80
N ASP A 110 -14.31 -2.86 10.93
CA ASP A 110 -14.64 -2.26 12.22
C ASP A 110 -13.38 -1.76 12.92
N SER A 111 -13.13 -0.47 12.89
CA SER A 111 -11.95 0.13 13.56
C SER A 111 -11.97 -0.02 15.07
N SER A 112 -13.16 -0.16 15.69
CA SER A 112 -13.28 -0.36 17.14
C SER A 112 -12.78 -1.74 17.62
N SER A 113 -12.49 -2.66 16.69
CA SER A 113 -11.89 -3.96 16.98
C SER A 113 -10.39 -3.89 17.28
N PHE A 114 -9.76 -2.72 17.11
CA PHE A 114 -8.34 -2.52 17.32
C PHE A 114 -8.06 -1.58 18.48
N SER A 115 -7.05 -1.92 19.29
CA SER A 115 -6.53 -1.01 20.31
C SER A 115 -5.64 0.03 19.66
N VAL A 116 -5.93 1.30 19.91
CA VAL A 116 -5.09 2.42 19.45
C VAL A 116 -4.67 3.20 20.69
N PRO A 117 -3.39 3.25 21.03
CA PRO A 117 -2.89 4.02 22.16
C PRO A 117 -3.23 5.51 22.07
N ASP A 118 -3.30 6.19 23.21
CA ASP A 118 -3.46 7.65 23.25
C ASP A 118 -2.31 8.34 22.51
N GLY A 119 -2.65 9.30 21.67
CA GLY A 119 -1.66 10.01 20.84
C GLY A 119 -1.34 9.31 19.50
N GLU A 120 -1.91 8.14 19.24
CA GLU A 120 -1.78 7.45 17.95
C GLU A 120 -3.04 7.55 17.09
N ALA A 121 -2.87 7.28 15.81
CA ALA A 121 -3.94 7.16 14.83
C ALA A 121 -3.86 5.85 14.07
N LEU A 122 -5.00 5.15 13.94
CA LEU A 122 -5.18 4.04 13.02
C LEU A 122 -5.52 4.57 11.63
N VAL A 123 -4.63 4.37 10.68
CA VAL A 123 -4.82 4.84 9.29
C VAL A 123 -5.61 3.82 8.47
N CYS A 124 -5.14 2.57 8.45
CA CYS A 124 -5.75 1.48 7.67
C CYS A 124 -5.25 0.12 8.16
N VAL A 125 -5.68 -0.96 7.50
CA VAL A 125 -5.11 -2.30 7.72
C VAL A 125 -4.66 -2.91 6.38
N ILE A 126 -3.66 -3.78 6.42
CA ILE A 126 -3.25 -4.63 5.30
C ILE A 126 -3.59 -6.06 5.67
N VAL A 127 -4.62 -6.63 5.05
CA VAL A 127 -4.96 -8.04 5.24
C VAL A 127 -4.12 -8.92 4.33
N PHE A 128 -3.73 -10.09 4.82
CA PHE A 128 -2.94 -11.03 4.04
C PHE A 128 -3.19 -12.49 4.42
N GLY A 129 -2.77 -13.41 3.55
CA GLY A 129 -2.91 -14.85 3.77
C GLY A 129 -2.63 -15.67 2.52
N ASN A 130 -2.77 -17.00 2.64
CA ASN A 130 -2.64 -17.89 1.51
C ASN A 130 -3.75 -17.61 0.48
N ILE A 131 -3.37 -17.49 -0.79
CA ILE A 131 -4.27 -17.10 -1.87
C ILE A 131 -5.32 -18.19 -2.11
N ARG A 132 -6.59 -17.81 -2.15
CA ARG A 132 -7.67 -18.63 -2.67
C ARG A 132 -8.23 -18.02 -3.95
N LYS A 133 -8.00 -18.68 -5.08
CA LYS A 133 -8.56 -18.25 -6.37
C LYS A 133 -10.06 -18.48 -6.37
N THR A 134 -10.87 -17.43 -6.49
CA THR A 134 -12.35 -17.51 -6.53
C THR A 134 -12.90 -16.60 -7.62
N ILE A 135 -14.04 -16.97 -8.18
CA ILE A 135 -14.79 -16.13 -9.13
C ILE A 135 -15.17 -14.79 -8.47
N LYS A 136 -15.53 -14.82 -7.17
CA LYS A 136 -15.84 -13.63 -6.38
C LYS A 136 -14.71 -12.61 -6.40
N ASP A 137 -13.45 -13.05 -6.17
CA ASP A 137 -12.30 -12.18 -6.16
C ASP A 137 -12.03 -11.55 -7.54
N VAL A 138 -12.27 -12.31 -8.61
CA VAL A 138 -12.20 -11.82 -9.99
C VAL A 138 -13.26 -10.75 -10.26
N LEU A 139 -14.50 -10.98 -9.85
CA LEU A 139 -15.61 -10.06 -10.05
C LEU A 139 -15.41 -8.74 -9.28
N ILE A 140 -14.96 -8.81 -8.02
CA ILE A 140 -14.68 -7.60 -7.23
C ILE A 140 -13.60 -6.76 -7.90
N ARG A 141 -12.51 -7.38 -8.40
CA ARG A 141 -11.47 -6.67 -9.12
C ARG A 141 -11.97 -6.04 -10.43
N ALA A 142 -12.91 -6.69 -11.12
CA ALA A 142 -13.54 -6.15 -12.31
C ALA A 142 -14.41 -4.92 -11.99
N VAL A 143 -15.21 -4.98 -10.92
CA VAL A 143 -16.05 -3.85 -10.46
C VAL A 143 -15.20 -2.64 -10.08
N ILE A 144 -14.09 -2.85 -9.35
CA ILE A 144 -13.15 -1.78 -8.96
C ILE A 144 -12.33 -1.29 -10.17
N ARG A 145 -12.47 -1.93 -11.34
CA ARG A 145 -11.68 -1.62 -12.54
C ARG A 145 -10.17 -1.66 -12.29
N SER A 146 -9.71 -2.61 -11.48
CA SER A 146 -8.31 -2.68 -11.03
C SER A 146 -7.27 -2.86 -12.15
N LYS A 147 -7.70 -3.22 -13.36
CA LYS A 147 -6.87 -3.30 -14.56
C LYS A 147 -6.73 -1.98 -15.33
N ASN A 148 -7.62 -1.02 -15.08
CA ASN A 148 -7.54 0.28 -15.73
C ASN A 148 -6.40 1.07 -15.10
N ARG A 149 -5.43 1.45 -15.93
CA ARG A 149 -4.28 2.24 -15.49
C ARG A 149 -4.20 3.52 -16.31
N LYS A 150 -4.03 4.63 -15.60
CA LYS A 150 -3.71 5.92 -16.22
C LYS A 150 -2.34 5.82 -16.91
N SER A 151 -2.15 6.57 -17.98
CA SER A 151 -0.85 6.66 -18.65
C SER A 151 0.14 7.45 -17.79
N ILE A 152 1.42 7.43 -18.18
CA ILE A 152 2.45 8.24 -17.52
C ILE A 152 2.13 9.72 -17.70
N GLU A 153 1.69 10.12 -18.90
CA GLU A 153 1.34 11.50 -19.24
C GLU A 153 0.18 12.04 -18.39
N GLU A 154 -0.83 11.21 -18.10
CA GLU A 154 -1.96 11.57 -17.23
C GLU A 154 -1.57 11.78 -15.76
N ARG A 155 -0.37 11.29 -15.38
CA ARG A 155 0.14 11.34 -14.00
C ARG A 155 1.44 12.13 -13.87
N THR A 156 1.79 12.90 -14.89
CA THR A 156 3.05 13.66 -14.92
C THR A 156 2.81 15.07 -15.40
N VAL A 157 3.42 16.04 -14.71
CA VAL A 157 3.57 17.42 -15.15
C VAL A 157 5.08 17.64 -15.36
N ALA A 158 5.49 17.94 -16.59
CA ALA A 158 6.91 18.07 -16.93
C ALA A 158 7.15 19.31 -17.82
N ASP A 159 8.23 20.02 -17.56
CA ASP A 159 8.71 21.16 -18.38
C ASP A 159 9.70 20.73 -19.48
N ALA A 160 10.16 19.48 -19.43
CA ALA A 160 11.09 18.89 -20.38
C ALA A 160 10.85 17.39 -20.57
N LYS A 161 11.56 16.78 -21.52
CA LYS A 161 11.52 15.33 -21.75
C LYS A 161 12.01 14.59 -20.50
N LEU A 162 11.24 13.59 -20.08
CA LEU A 162 11.59 12.77 -18.91
C LEU A 162 12.86 11.93 -19.18
N PRO A 163 13.78 11.85 -18.21
CA PRO A 163 14.87 10.88 -18.23
C PRO A 163 14.35 9.43 -18.22
N GLU A 164 15.14 8.50 -18.74
CA GLU A 164 14.75 7.08 -18.82
C GLU A 164 14.45 6.48 -17.44
N GLU A 165 15.23 6.80 -16.43
CA GLU A 165 14.99 6.36 -15.05
C GLU A 165 13.66 6.83 -14.49
N VAL A 166 13.24 8.06 -14.81
CA VAL A 166 11.93 8.61 -14.39
C VAL A 166 10.79 7.87 -15.10
N ILE A 167 10.97 7.55 -16.38
CA ILE A 167 10.00 6.74 -17.14
C ILE A 167 9.88 5.35 -16.50
N ASN A 168 10.99 4.69 -16.18
CA ASN A 168 11.01 3.39 -15.52
C ASN A 168 10.34 3.43 -14.13
N GLY A 169 10.60 4.49 -13.34
CA GLY A 169 9.93 4.74 -12.08
C GLY A 169 8.42 4.87 -12.25
N MET A 170 7.97 5.65 -13.23
CA MET A 170 6.54 5.87 -13.50
C MET A 170 5.84 4.62 -14.07
N GLU A 171 6.54 3.76 -14.81
CA GLU A 171 5.99 2.45 -15.21
C GLU A 171 5.71 1.57 -13.99
N ALA A 172 6.57 1.59 -12.98
CA ALA A 172 6.30 0.90 -11.71
C ALA A 172 5.13 1.55 -10.96
N VAL A 173 5.04 2.88 -10.91
CA VAL A 173 3.92 3.63 -10.30
C VAL A 173 2.59 3.30 -10.96
N ARG A 174 2.53 3.02 -12.26
CA ARG A 174 1.30 2.58 -12.96
C ARG A 174 0.75 1.28 -12.39
N LEU A 175 1.59 0.40 -11.86
CA LEU A 175 1.20 -0.88 -11.25
C LEU A 175 0.87 -0.77 -9.76
N ALA A 176 1.15 0.37 -9.13
CA ALA A 176 0.88 0.63 -7.72
C ALA A 176 -0.63 0.47 -7.39
N PRO A 177 -0.98 -0.10 -6.23
CA PRO A 177 -2.36 -0.05 -5.76
C PRO A 177 -2.75 1.36 -5.36
N SER A 178 -4.03 1.67 -5.39
CA SER A 178 -4.57 2.90 -4.84
C SER A 178 -6.00 2.71 -4.35
N ALA A 179 -6.44 3.53 -3.42
CA ALA A 179 -7.79 3.51 -2.88
C ALA A 179 -8.82 3.64 -4.02
N VAL A 180 -9.71 2.65 -4.12
CA VAL A 180 -10.73 2.51 -5.19
C VAL A 180 -10.19 2.74 -6.61
N ASN A 181 -8.91 2.44 -6.82
CA ASN A 181 -8.17 2.62 -8.08
C ASN A 181 -8.14 4.07 -8.60
N ARG A 182 -8.11 5.07 -7.70
CA ARG A 182 -8.11 6.51 -8.07
C ARG A 182 -6.84 6.94 -8.78
N GLN A 183 -5.68 6.36 -8.43
CA GLN A 183 -4.37 6.67 -9.00
C GLN A 183 -4.10 8.19 -8.93
N ALA A 184 -4.31 8.77 -7.73
CA ALA A 184 -4.25 10.21 -7.49
C ALA A 184 -2.82 10.82 -7.56
N PRO A 185 -1.73 10.12 -7.13
CA PRO A 185 -0.41 10.72 -7.11
C PRO A 185 0.06 11.20 -8.48
N THR A 186 0.65 12.40 -8.52
CA THR A 186 1.16 13.05 -9.72
C THR A 186 2.65 13.36 -9.55
N LEU A 187 3.47 12.97 -10.51
CA LEU A 187 4.87 13.32 -10.58
C LEU A 187 5.03 14.71 -11.21
N ARG A 188 5.93 15.53 -10.63
CA ARG A 188 6.38 16.80 -11.23
C ARG A 188 7.86 16.67 -11.58
N TYR A 189 8.17 16.98 -12.82
CA TYR A 189 9.55 17.12 -13.31
C TYR A 189 9.75 18.55 -13.79
N ALA A 190 10.47 19.34 -13.03
CA ALA A 190 10.70 20.74 -13.34
C ALA A 190 12.15 21.15 -13.02
N HIS A 191 12.82 21.81 -13.97
CA HIS A 191 14.21 22.28 -13.84
C HIS A 191 15.19 21.17 -13.39
N GLY A 192 14.95 19.92 -13.86
CA GLY A 192 15.76 18.76 -13.48
C GLY A 192 15.47 18.19 -12.10
N GLN A 193 14.54 18.75 -11.35
CA GLN A 193 14.07 18.24 -10.06
C GLN A 193 12.82 17.37 -10.23
N ILE A 194 12.72 16.37 -9.38
CA ILE A 194 11.60 15.44 -9.34
C ILE A 194 10.92 15.54 -7.98
N SER A 195 9.61 15.74 -7.99
CA SER A 195 8.77 15.63 -6.79
C SER A 195 7.50 14.87 -7.09
N MET A 196 6.79 14.42 -6.05
CA MET A 196 5.52 13.73 -6.20
C MET A 196 4.49 14.28 -5.23
N ASP A 197 3.30 14.59 -5.76
CA ASP A 197 2.18 15.15 -5.01
C ASP A 197 1.02 14.17 -4.91
N GLY A 198 0.30 14.19 -3.78
CA GLY A 198 -1.03 13.61 -3.59
C GLY A 198 -2.05 14.72 -3.28
N ASP A 199 -3.23 14.64 -3.89
CA ASP A 199 -4.36 15.51 -3.52
C ASP A 199 -4.90 15.11 -2.13
N ALA A 200 -4.69 15.94 -1.12
CA ALA A 200 -5.10 15.68 0.26
C ALA A 200 -6.64 15.76 0.49
N SER A 201 -7.43 16.06 -0.53
CA SER A 201 -8.90 16.17 -0.42
C SER A 201 -9.61 14.85 -0.12
N PHE A 202 -8.97 13.71 -0.41
CA PHE A 202 -9.48 12.38 -0.11
C PHE A 202 -8.56 11.67 0.89
N LYS A 203 -9.15 11.11 1.94
CA LYS A 203 -8.46 10.55 3.12
C LYS A 203 -7.25 9.65 2.81
N PHE A 204 -7.28 8.86 1.76
CA PHE A 204 -6.22 7.89 1.47
C PHE A 204 -5.28 8.31 0.34
N ASN A 205 -5.42 9.50 -0.24
CA ASN A 205 -4.55 9.94 -1.31
C ASN A 205 -3.09 10.13 -0.87
N LEU A 206 -2.85 10.46 0.41
CA LEU A 206 -1.48 10.55 0.95
C LEU A 206 -0.89 9.17 1.24
N VAL A 207 -1.70 8.18 1.62
CA VAL A 207 -1.26 6.77 1.65
C VAL A 207 -0.92 6.29 0.24
N ASP A 208 -1.78 6.57 -0.75
CA ASP A 208 -1.51 6.25 -2.15
C ASP A 208 -0.24 6.94 -2.67
N LEU A 209 0.08 8.15 -2.16
CA LEU A 209 1.32 8.86 -2.47
C LEU A 209 2.55 8.10 -1.98
N GLY A 210 2.57 7.67 -0.72
CA GLY A 210 3.67 6.87 -0.18
C GLY A 210 3.87 5.56 -0.94
N ILE A 211 2.77 4.87 -1.28
CA ILE A 211 2.79 3.68 -2.13
C ILE A 211 3.44 4.00 -3.50
N ALA A 212 3.05 5.10 -4.13
CA ALA A 212 3.58 5.51 -5.43
C ALA A 212 5.07 5.86 -5.36
N MET A 213 5.53 6.57 -4.32
CA MET A 213 6.93 6.88 -4.08
C MET A 213 7.77 5.61 -3.99
N ARG A 214 7.32 4.60 -3.21
CA ARG A 214 8.03 3.33 -3.09
C ARG A 214 8.13 2.57 -4.42
N HIS A 215 7.05 2.52 -5.19
CA HIS A 215 7.06 1.94 -6.52
C HIS A 215 8.01 2.66 -7.46
N PHE A 216 8.01 4.01 -7.43
CA PHE A 216 8.90 4.82 -8.27
C PHE A 216 10.38 4.50 -7.99
N GLU A 217 10.80 4.50 -6.73
CA GLU A 217 12.19 4.21 -6.35
C GLU A 217 12.65 2.84 -6.83
N ILE A 218 11.80 1.83 -6.66
CA ILE A 218 12.08 0.47 -7.14
C ILE A 218 12.21 0.46 -8.67
N GLY A 219 11.35 1.19 -9.38
CA GLY A 219 11.37 1.28 -10.84
C GLY A 219 12.53 2.09 -11.38
N ALA A 220 12.88 3.20 -10.74
CA ALA A 220 14.01 4.05 -11.09
C ALA A 220 15.37 3.40 -10.75
N GLY A 221 15.40 2.46 -9.79
CA GLY A 221 16.56 1.67 -9.44
C GLY A 221 17.56 2.36 -8.50
N ALA A 222 17.33 3.61 -8.11
CA ALA A 222 18.16 4.37 -7.17
C ALA A 222 17.38 5.58 -6.63
N GLY A 223 17.92 6.21 -5.59
CA GLY A 223 17.39 7.43 -5.00
C GLY A 223 16.23 7.20 -4.04
N ASN A 224 15.91 8.25 -3.26
CA ASN A 224 14.85 8.19 -2.27
C ASN A 224 14.03 9.49 -2.30
N PHE A 225 12.75 9.40 -1.96
CA PHE A 225 11.90 10.57 -1.72
C PHE A 225 12.01 11.07 -0.27
N GLU A 226 11.90 12.36 -0.08
CA GLU A 226 11.45 12.92 1.20
C GLU A 226 9.99 12.46 1.41
N LEU A 227 9.70 11.75 2.50
CA LEU A 227 8.38 11.16 2.75
C LEU A 227 7.38 12.21 3.25
N LYS A 228 6.98 13.12 2.37
CA LYS A 228 5.97 14.16 2.58
C LYS A 228 5.25 14.48 1.27
N ASN A 229 4.11 15.17 1.37
CA ASN A 229 3.43 15.67 0.17
C ASN A 229 4.31 16.71 -0.54
N GLY A 230 4.52 16.55 -1.84
CA GLY A 230 5.47 17.36 -2.61
C GLY A 230 6.94 17.04 -2.33
N GLY A 231 7.23 15.91 -1.69
CA GLY A 231 8.60 15.50 -1.37
C GLY A 231 9.48 15.36 -2.60
N LEU A 232 10.73 15.81 -2.48
CA LEU A 232 11.73 15.74 -3.53
C LEU A 232 12.39 14.36 -3.58
N TRP A 233 12.65 13.89 -4.79
CA TRP A 233 13.45 12.70 -5.02
C TRP A 233 14.91 13.08 -5.25
N THR A 234 15.82 12.41 -4.53
CA THR A 234 17.26 12.62 -4.61
C THR A 234 17.97 11.28 -4.82
N LYS A 235 19.08 11.31 -5.59
CA LYS A 235 19.99 10.17 -5.78
C LYS A 235 21.09 10.17 -4.76
#